data_863c32ccc8dea9195611eb1fc014b2e8
#
_entry.id   863c32ccc8dea9195611eb1fc014b2e8
#
_cell.length_a   1.000
_cell.length_b   1.000
_cell.length_c   1.000
_cell.angle_alpha   90.00
_cell.angle_beta   90.00
_cell.angle_gamma   90.00
#
_symmetry.space_group_name_H-M   'P 1'
#
loop_
_entity.id
_entity.type
_entity.pdbx_description
1 polymer ?
#
loop_
_entity_poly.entity_id
_entity_poly.type
_entity_poly.pdbx_seq_one_letter_code
_entity_poly.pdbx_strand_id
1 'polypeptide(L)'
;SGYRHCQVRHGDMYNLQLPANEFDVVVLHQVLHYAEEPGSVISEAAQTLRTGGRLLVVDFATHDQEFLRTEHQHRWLGFRPEQVAGWCAAADMQTLDPIALAGNSLTVLIWLAHNERGLQS
;
A
#
# COMPACT_ATOMS: atom_id res chain seq x y z
N SER A 1 -12.30 -0.77 -22.87
CA SER A 1 -11.03 -0.84 -22.23
C SER A 1 -10.42 0.55 -22.06
N GLY A 2 -10.33 1.05 -21.00
CA GLY A 2 -9.68 2.29 -20.66
C GLY A 2 -8.79 2.09 -19.47
N TYR A 3 -8.13 3.14 -19.11
CA TYR A 3 -7.33 3.18 -17.91
C TYR A 3 -8.27 3.13 -16.70
N ARG A 4 -7.99 2.25 -15.76
CA ARG A 4 -8.81 2.09 -14.56
C ARG A 4 -7.94 2.20 -13.31
N HIS A 5 -8.39 2.99 -12.37
CA HIS A 5 -7.71 3.12 -11.10
C HIS A 5 -8.71 3.02 -9.96
N CYS A 6 -8.19 2.66 -8.79
CA CYS A 6 -8.99 2.52 -7.58
C CYS A 6 -8.18 3.06 -6.41
N GLN A 7 -8.82 3.86 -5.57
CA GLN A 7 -8.23 4.29 -4.31
C GLN A 7 -8.96 3.61 -3.18
N VAL A 8 -8.22 2.86 -2.36
CA VAL A 8 -8.78 2.14 -1.23
C VAL A 8 -8.86 3.10 -0.04
N ARG A 9 -10.03 3.17 0.57
CA ARG A 9 -10.27 3.98 1.76
C ARG A 9 -10.19 3.11 3.00
N HIS A 10 -10.07 3.74 4.17
CA HIS A 10 -9.94 3.02 5.43
C HIS A 10 -11.02 1.96 5.62
N GLY A 11 -12.29 2.30 5.37
CA GLY A 11 -13.37 1.34 5.52
C GLY A 11 -13.31 0.18 4.54
N ASP A 12 -12.77 0.42 3.34
CA ASP A 12 -12.72 -0.59 2.29
C ASP A 12 -11.66 -1.66 2.56
N MET A 13 -10.61 -1.34 3.32
CA MET A 13 -9.50 -2.26 3.48
C MET A 13 -9.84 -3.53 4.25
N TYR A 14 -10.94 -3.52 4.98
CA TYR A 14 -11.36 -4.68 5.74
C TYR A 14 -12.10 -5.70 4.89
N ASN A 15 -12.50 -5.33 3.70
CA ASN A 15 -13.25 -6.22 2.82
C ASN A 15 -13.14 -5.73 1.38
N LEU A 16 -12.01 -6.05 0.75
CA LEU A 16 -11.76 -5.64 -0.63
C LEU A 16 -12.42 -6.63 -1.59
N GLN A 17 -13.68 -6.39 -1.89
CA GLN A 17 -14.44 -7.24 -2.83
C GLN A 17 -14.32 -6.67 -4.24
N LEU A 18 -13.10 -6.55 -4.71
CA LEU A 18 -12.82 -6.01 -6.04
C LEU A 18 -12.47 -7.15 -6.98
N PRO A 19 -12.83 -7.03 -8.25
CA PRO A 19 -12.51 -8.09 -9.22
C PRO A 19 -11.00 -8.20 -9.44
N ALA A 20 -10.56 -9.43 -9.71
CA ALA A 20 -9.16 -9.68 -9.97
C ALA A 20 -8.78 -9.16 -11.35
N ASN A 21 -7.52 -8.73 -11.51
CA ASN A 21 -6.94 -8.33 -12.79
C ASN A 21 -7.75 -7.26 -13.52
N GLU A 22 -8.26 -6.30 -12.74
CA GLU A 22 -9.19 -5.31 -13.29
C GLU A 22 -8.55 -3.91 -13.42
N PHE A 23 -7.65 -3.56 -12.48
CA PHE A 23 -7.18 -2.18 -12.39
C PHE A 23 -5.76 -2.00 -12.89
N ASP A 24 -5.51 -0.85 -13.49
CA ASP A 24 -4.16 -0.44 -13.91
C ASP A 24 -3.38 0.17 -12.74
N VAL A 25 -4.08 0.83 -11.83
CA VAL A 25 -3.46 1.43 -10.64
C VAL A 25 -4.39 1.26 -9.45
N VAL A 26 -3.81 0.86 -8.32
CA VAL A 26 -4.51 0.87 -7.03
C VAL A 26 -3.70 1.72 -6.08
N VAL A 27 -4.36 2.60 -5.34
CA VAL A 27 -3.71 3.50 -4.40
C VAL A 27 -4.16 3.15 -2.98
N LEU A 28 -3.19 2.92 -2.10
CA LEU A 28 -3.42 2.75 -0.66
C LEU A 28 -2.90 4.02 0.02
N HIS A 29 -3.78 5.01 0.16
CA HIS A 29 -3.36 6.32 0.65
C HIS A 29 -3.65 6.45 2.14
N GLN A 30 -2.61 6.30 2.94
CA GLN A 30 -2.66 6.47 4.40
C GLN A 30 -3.71 5.57 5.05
N VAL A 31 -3.79 4.31 4.58
CA VAL A 31 -4.72 3.34 5.16
C VAL A 31 -4.01 2.21 5.88
N LEU A 32 -2.75 1.91 5.51
CA LEU A 32 -2.06 0.74 6.07
C LEU A 32 -1.81 0.87 7.56
N HIS A 33 -1.59 2.08 8.06
CA HIS A 33 -1.31 2.24 9.49
C HIS A 33 -2.53 1.92 10.38
N TYR A 34 -3.71 1.80 9.79
CA TYR A 34 -4.90 1.34 10.51
C TYR A 34 -5.05 -0.18 10.45
N ALA A 35 -4.36 -0.84 9.53
CA ALA A 35 -4.61 -2.25 9.25
C ALA A 35 -4.01 -3.15 10.33
N GLU A 36 -4.76 -4.17 10.71
CA GLU A 36 -4.25 -5.18 11.62
C GLU A 36 -3.15 -6.01 10.93
N GLU A 37 -3.37 -6.33 9.65
CA GLU A 37 -2.41 -7.08 8.86
C GLU A 37 -2.14 -6.37 7.54
N PRO A 38 -1.22 -5.41 7.53
CA PRO A 38 -0.96 -4.63 6.32
C PRO A 38 -0.57 -5.48 5.11
N GLY A 39 0.17 -6.56 5.35
CA GLY A 39 0.56 -7.45 4.25
C GLY A 39 -0.63 -8.05 3.55
N SER A 40 -1.70 -8.37 4.28
CA SER A 40 -2.93 -8.90 3.68
C SER A 40 -3.62 -7.87 2.81
N VAL A 41 -3.64 -6.62 3.24
CA VAL A 41 -4.23 -5.54 2.45
C VAL A 41 -3.47 -5.38 1.15
N ILE A 42 -2.13 -5.40 1.22
CA ILE A 42 -1.30 -5.28 0.03
C ILE A 42 -1.53 -6.47 -0.90
N SER A 43 -1.61 -7.68 -0.35
CA SER A 43 -1.82 -8.87 -1.15
C SER A 43 -3.17 -8.81 -1.89
N GLU A 44 -4.23 -8.40 -1.19
CA GLU A 44 -5.54 -8.29 -1.83
C GLU A 44 -5.56 -7.21 -2.90
N ALA A 45 -4.92 -6.08 -2.63
CA ALA A 45 -4.83 -5.01 -3.62
C ALA A 45 -4.06 -5.49 -4.85
N ALA A 46 -2.99 -6.24 -4.64
CA ALA A 46 -2.19 -6.75 -5.75
C ALA A 46 -3.00 -7.65 -6.68
N GLN A 47 -3.91 -8.44 -6.11
CA GLN A 47 -4.73 -9.35 -6.90
C GLN A 47 -5.69 -8.63 -7.84
N THR A 48 -6.04 -7.39 -7.54
CA THR A 48 -6.94 -6.62 -8.38
C THR A 48 -6.24 -5.97 -9.55
N LEU A 49 -4.90 -5.98 -9.55
CA LEU A 49 -4.13 -5.32 -10.59
C LEU A 49 -3.95 -6.21 -11.81
N ARG A 50 -4.06 -5.59 -12.97
CA ARG A 50 -3.70 -6.25 -14.22
C ARG A 50 -2.21 -6.49 -14.26
N THR A 51 -1.78 -7.39 -15.14
CA THR A 51 -0.36 -7.54 -15.45
C THR A 51 0.19 -6.20 -15.90
N GLY A 52 1.29 -5.77 -15.29
CA GLY A 52 1.87 -4.46 -15.57
C GLY A 52 1.22 -3.33 -14.77
N GLY A 53 0.19 -3.65 -13.98
CA GLY A 53 -0.45 -2.65 -13.15
C GLY A 53 0.44 -2.21 -12.00
N ARG A 54 0.08 -1.11 -11.38
CA ARG A 54 0.91 -0.50 -10.35
C ARG A 54 0.14 -0.29 -9.07
N LEU A 55 0.83 -0.55 -7.96
CA LEU A 55 0.33 -0.26 -6.62
C LEU A 55 1.10 0.93 -6.08
N LEU A 56 0.37 1.94 -5.63
CA LEU A 56 0.97 3.10 -4.98
C LEU A 56 0.59 3.05 -3.51
N VAL A 57 1.59 2.97 -2.64
CA VAL A 57 1.38 2.98 -1.20
C VAL A 57 1.92 4.29 -0.65
N VAL A 58 1.06 5.05 0.00
CA VAL A 58 1.44 6.31 0.64
C VAL A 58 1.14 6.17 2.12
N ASP A 59 2.18 6.23 2.95
CA ASP A 59 1.99 6.10 4.39
C ASP A 59 3.20 6.71 5.10
N PHE A 60 3.18 6.64 6.44
CA PHE A 60 4.18 7.31 7.24
C PHE A 60 5.43 6.47 7.42
N ALA A 61 6.59 7.13 7.42
CA ALA A 61 7.81 6.52 7.92
C ALA A 61 7.69 6.28 9.42
N THR A 62 8.49 5.38 9.96
CA THR A 62 8.47 5.07 11.39
C THR A 62 8.62 6.37 12.20
N HIS A 63 7.77 6.52 13.21
CA HIS A 63 7.77 7.70 14.07
C HIS A 63 7.38 7.29 15.50
N ASP A 64 7.40 8.25 16.41
CA ASP A 64 7.12 8.00 17.82
C ASP A 64 5.92 8.81 18.35
N GLN A 65 5.02 9.22 17.48
CA GLN A 65 3.86 10.01 17.87
C GLN A 65 2.78 9.10 18.47
N GLU A 66 2.97 8.68 19.71
CA GLU A 66 2.10 7.71 20.38
C GLU A 66 0.64 8.16 20.47
N PHE A 67 0.39 9.49 20.46
CA PHE A 67 -0.98 9.97 20.53
C PHE A 67 -1.80 9.51 19.32
N LEU A 68 -1.14 9.22 18.19
CA LEU A 68 -1.85 8.74 17.00
C LEU A 68 -2.42 7.35 17.23
N ARG A 69 -1.72 6.53 18.04
CA ARG A 69 -2.21 5.19 18.36
C ARG A 69 -3.41 5.25 19.28
N THR A 70 -3.40 6.15 20.25
CA THR A 70 -4.46 6.21 21.26
C THR A 70 -5.63 7.08 20.84
N GLU A 71 -5.40 8.18 20.14
CA GLU A 71 -6.44 9.14 19.81
C GLU A 71 -6.97 8.99 18.40
N HIS A 72 -6.18 8.45 17.49
CA HIS A 72 -6.55 8.32 16.07
C HIS A 72 -6.57 6.88 15.59
N GLN A 73 -6.47 5.92 16.50
CA GLN A 73 -6.60 4.48 16.22
C GLN A 73 -5.59 3.95 15.21
N HIS A 74 -4.40 4.56 15.15
CA HIS A 74 -3.33 4.01 14.33
C HIS A 74 -2.82 2.74 15.00
N ARG A 75 -2.82 1.63 14.27
CA ARG A 75 -2.24 0.38 14.78
C ARG A 75 -0.73 0.36 14.62
N TRP A 76 -0.23 1.10 13.65
CA TRP A 76 1.19 1.19 13.35
C TRP A 76 1.65 2.62 13.45
N LEU A 77 2.80 2.84 14.08
CA LEU A 77 3.43 4.15 14.11
C LEU A 77 4.44 4.24 12.97
N GLY A 78 3.91 4.17 11.74
CA GLY A 78 4.71 4.24 10.54
C GLY A 78 5.35 2.91 10.17
N PHE A 79 6.06 2.91 9.06
CA PHE A 79 6.68 1.73 8.50
C PHE A 79 8.10 2.02 8.06
N ARG A 80 8.97 1.03 8.21
CA ARG A 80 10.29 1.11 7.59
C ARG A 80 10.15 0.80 6.10
N PRO A 81 11.03 1.40 5.26
CA PRO A 81 10.93 1.14 3.81
C PRO A 81 10.91 -0.34 3.47
N GLU A 82 11.73 -1.15 4.11
CA GLU A 82 11.83 -2.57 3.81
C GLU A 82 10.63 -3.38 4.26
N GLN A 83 9.84 -2.88 5.22
CA GLN A 83 8.64 -3.59 5.64
C GLN A 83 7.60 -3.63 4.52
N VAL A 84 7.29 -2.47 3.94
CA VAL A 84 6.30 -2.40 2.88
C VAL A 84 6.82 -3.08 1.63
N ALA A 85 8.10 -2.88 1.30
CA ALA A 85 8.71 -3.54 0.15
C ALA A 85 8.64 -5.07 0.30
N GLY A 86 8.85 -5.57 1.52
CA GLY A 86 8.76 -7.01 1.78
C GLY A 86 7.36 -7.56 1.57
N TRP A 87 6.34 -6.82 2.02
CA TRP A 87 4.95 -7.24 1.79
C TRP A 87 4.60 -7.23 0.30
N CYS A 88 5.11 -6.24 -0.44
CA CYS A 88 4.90 -6.20 -1.89
C CYS A 88 5.59 -7.37 -2.57
N ALA A 89 6.82 -7.68 -2.16
CA ALA A 89 7.54 -8.82 -2.73
C ALA A 89 6.81 -10.13 -2.46
N ALA A 90 6.23 -10.28 -1.27
CA ALA A 90 5.47 -11.48 -0.93
C ALA A 90 4.21 -11.61 -1.79
N ALA A 91 3.75 -10.51 -2.37
CA ALA A 91 2.59 -10.49 -3.28
C ALA A 91 3.03 -10.53 -4.74
N ASP A 92 4.26 -10.93 -5.01
CA ASP A 92 4.82 -11.06 -6.36
C ASP A 92 4.92 -9.72 -7.09
N MET A 93 5.21 -8.67 -6.34
CA MET A 93 5.35 -7.35 -6.92
C MET A 93 6.78 -6.85 -6.73
N GLN A 94 7.25 -6.06 -7.67
CA GLN A 94 8.56 -5.45 -7.59
C GLN A 94 8.41 -3.99 -7.19
N THR A 95 9.16 -3.58 -6.19
CA THR A 95 9.03 -2.25 -5.59
C THR A 95 10.26 -1.41 -5.89
N LEU A 96 10.02 -0.16 -6.25
CA LEU A 96 11.11 0.82 -6.36
C LEU A 96 11.40 1.39 -4.97
N ASP A 97 12.56 2.02 -4.82
CA ASP A 97 12.89 2.70 -3.57
C ASP A 97 11.85 3.78 -3.29
N PRO A 98 11.38 3.90 -2.04
CA PRO A 98 10.34 4.88 -1.74
C PRO A 98 10.86 6.32 -1.81
N ILE A 99 9.94 7.22 -2.12
CA ILE A 99 10.23 8.66 -2.09
C ILE A 99 9.79 9.18 -0.73
N ALA A 100 10.65 9.95 -0.08
CA ALA A 100 10.36 10.50 1.24
C ALA A 100 9.98 11.98 1.12
N LEU A 101 8.86 12.34 1.76
CA LEU A 101 8.39 13.72 1.83
C LEU A 101 8.36 14.11 3.30
N ALA A 102 9.30 14.95 3.72
CA ALA A 102 9.40 15.37 5.10
C ALA A 102 8.31 16.38 5.43
N GLY A 103 7.62 16.15 6.55
CA GLY A 103 6.65 17.09 7.10
C GLY A 103 7.18 17.71 8.38
N ASN A 104 6.29 18.36 9.12
CA ASN A 104 6.70 19.02 10.37
C ASN A 104 7.07 18.01 11.46
N SER A 105 6.25 16.97 11.65
CA SER A 105 6.52 15.97 12.67
C SER A 105 6.47 14.55 12.13
N LEU A 106 5.99 14.36 10.92
CA LEU A 106 5.89 13.05 10.29
C LEU A 106 6.47 13.12 8.88
N THR A 107 7.14 12.04 8.49
CA THR A 107 7.62 11.89 7.12
C THR A 107 6.70 10.91 6.41
N VAL A 108 6.29 11.27 5.20
CA VAL A 108 5.47 10.40 4.36
C VAL A 108 6.38 9.70 3.37
N LEU A 109 6.18 8.39 3.23
CA LEU A 109 6.89 7.58 2.23
C LEU A 109 5.92 7.18 1.14
N ILE A 110 6.39 7.19 -0.09
CA ILE A 110 5.60 6.78 -1.24
C ILE A 110 6.32 5.61 -1.90
N TRP A 111 5.70 4.44 -1.87
CA TRP A 111 6.21 3.23 -2.54
C TRP A 111 5.45 3.02 -3.83
N LEU A 112 6.17 2.70 -4.88
CA LEU A 112 5.58 2.30 -6.15
C LEU A 112 5.99 0.87 -6.44
N ALA A 113 5.00 0.00 -6.61
CA ALA A 113 5.23 -1.40 -6.90
C ALA A 113 4.55 -1.77 -8.22
N HIS A 114 5.15 -2.71 -8.93
CA HIS A 114 4.65 -3.17 -10.22
C HIS A 114 4.19 -4.61 -10.11
N ASN A 115 3.02 -4.88 -10.68
CA ASN A 115 2.53 -6.25 -10.77
C ASN A 115 3.16 -6.91 -11.99
N GLU A 116 4.11 -7.82 -11.74
CA GLU A 116 4.82 -8.51 -12.80
C GLU A 116 4.32 -9.94 -13.02
N ARG A 117 3.22 -10.29 -12.36
CA ARG A 117 2.63 -11.62 -12.56
C ARG A 117 2.20 -11.77 -14.00
N GLY A 118 2.53 -12.92 -14.57
CA GLY A 118 2.18 -13.19 -15.97
C GLY A 118 3.13 -12.62 -17.00
N LEU A 119 4.16 -11.86 -16.58
CA LEU A 119 5.18 -11.36 -17.50
C LEU A 119 6.28 -12.38 -17.75
N GLN A 120 6.35 -13.41 -16.91
CA GLN A 120 7.30 -14.49 -17.08
C GLN A 120 6.85 -15.39 -18.22
N SER A 121 7.77 -15.75 -19.04
CA SER A 121 7.46 -16.63 -20.17
C SER A 121 8.34 -17.86 -20.18
#